data_5c86545f346439e0b1a2fe4c776ea09f
#
_entry.id   5c86545f346439e0b1a2fe4c776ea09f
#
_cell.length_a   1.000
_cell.length_b   1.000
_cell.length_c   1.000
_cell.angle_alpha   90.00
_cell.angle_beta   90.00
_cell.angle_gamma   90.00
#
_symmetry.space_group_name_H-M   'P 1'
#
loop_
_entity.id
_entity.type
_entity.pdbx_description
1 polymer ?
#
loop_
_entity_poly.entity_id
_entity_poly.type
_entity_poly.pdbx_seq_one_letter_code
_entity_poly.pdbx_strand_id
1 'polypeptide(L)'
;MAVQSSNGIPGRNDGNNSISRQAKYEPFDLQVTRGQIAGHTPLNIFGYGTTGTTAGLFVTMWENSPSTNYVFLTSPAQLYLASTVGAGDSGALIVISGLDSNYNPISEVLALGGTAGTGVITAKTYWRINNISVSLATTVQPTGTITLQNQAATSGAVEYAQINTTTYNGSTVSLGVSQMAVYTVPANNTLQLTRFTANSSFTGNTANYTTYRAVAQFPSVLNSSATFIKRVVLQSPFVQQYNIQRTFPFAYLAGTDVQWQIAPSATTAATVGINIGGVLIANSTDVGST
;
A
#
# COMPACT_ATOMS: atom_id res chain seq x y z
N MET A 1 -39.89 31.98 -23.75
CA MET A 1 -38.87 32.91 -23.15
C MET A 1 -37.71 32.08 -22.65
N ALA A 2 -36.58 32.14 -23.31
CA ALA A 2 -35.41 31.44 -22.82
C ALA A 2 -34.88 32.23 -21.62
N VAL A 3 -34.89 31.64 -20.45
CA VAL A 3 -34.29 32.21 -19.24
C VAL A 3 -32.77 32.21 -19.46
N GLN A 4 -32.20 33.35 -19.68
CA GLN A 4 -30.75 33.48 -19.69
C GLN A 4 -30.22 33.06 -18.30
N SER A 5 -29.26 32.14 -18.30
CA SER A 5 -28.62 31.74 -17.06
C SER A 5 -27.96 32.97 -16.42
N SER A 6 -28.19 33.18 -15.18
CA SER A 6 -27.70 34.31 -14.40
C SER A 6 -26.18 34.47 -14.39
N ASN A 7 -25.42 33.57 -15.02
CA ASN A 7 -23.96 33.55 -15.03
C ASN A 7 -23.33 33.55 -16.42
N GLY A 8 -24.08 33.87 -17.48
CA GLY A 8 -23.51 34.02 -18.82
C GLY A 8 -22.92 32.76 -19.43
N ILE A 9 -23.20 31.58 -18.90
CA ILE A 9 -22.74 30.31 -19.47
C ILE A 9 -23.79 29.82 -20.46
N PRO A 10 -23.50 29.76 -21.76
CA PRO A 10 -24.50 29.33 -22.78
C PRO A 10 -24.93 27.89 -22.51
N GLY A 11 -26.24 27.66 -22.67
CA GLY A 11 -26.80 26.31 -22.58
C GLY A 11 -27.12 25.79 -21.18
N ARG A 12 -27.07 26.67 -20.19
CA ARG A 12 -27.34 26.26 -18.82
C ARG A 12 -28.81 26.39 -18.47
N ASN A 13 -29.42 25.29 -18.16
CA ASN A 13 -30.79 25.23 -17.69
C ASN A 13 -30.78 25.20 -16.14
N ASP A 14 -31.16 26.29 -15.48
CA ASP A 14 -30.83 26.56 -14.10
C ASP A 14 -31.77 26.00 -13.06
N GLY A 15 -32.90 25.49 -13.48
CA GLY A 15 -33.93 25.02 -12.55
C GLY A 15 -33.53 23.77 -11.77
N ASN A 16 -32.82 22.84 -12.39
CA ASN A 16 -32.51 21.53 -11.81
C ASN A 16 -31.02 21.19 -11.76
N ASN A 17 -30.13 22.14 -11.98
CA ASN A 17 -28.69 21.86 -12.14
C ASN A 17 -27.83 22.14 -10.91
N SER A 18 -28.41 22.31 -9.74
CA SER A 18 -27.63 22.51 -8.51
C SER A 18 -26.69 21.31 -8.23
N ILE A 19 -27.14 20.10 -8.52
CA ILE A 19 -26.33 18.88 -8.33
C ILE A 19 -25.19 18.81 -9.35
N SER A 20 -25.48 19.11 -10.62
CA SER A 20 -24.42 19.14 -11.64
C SER A 20 -23.46 20.33 -11.48
N ARG A 21 -23.90 21.40 -10.84
CA ARG A 21 -23.00 22.49 -10.44
C ARG A 21 -22.07 22.07 -9.33
N GLN A 22 -22.56 21.43 -8.30
CA GLN A 22 -21.76 20.94 -7.19
C GLN A 22 -20.72 19.92 -7.69
N ALA A 23 -21.13 18.97 -8.52
CA ALA A 23 -20.23 18.00 -9.12
C ALA A 23 -19.14 18.65 -10.00
N LYS A 24 -19.45 19.74 -10.71
CA LYS A 24 -18.49 20.46 -11.56
C LYS A 24 -17.42 21.22 -10.78
N TYR A 25 -17.72 21.62 -9.56
CA TYR A 25 -16.80 22.37 -8.67
C TYR A 25 -16.26 21.49 -7.53
N GLU A 26 -16.62 20.22 -7.50
CA GLU A 26 -16.11 19.28 -6.52
C GLU A 26 -14.59 19.09 -6.75
N PRO A 27 -13.74 19.09 -5.71
CA PRO A 27 -12.33 18.81 -5.85
C PRO A 27 -12.07 17.47 -6.56
N PHE A 28 -11.04 17.42 -7.40
CA PHE A 28 -10.69 16.24 -8.18
C PHE A 28 -10.57 14.97 -7.32
N ASP A 29 -9.89 15.08 -6.17
CA ASP A 29 -9.68 13.97 -5.24
C ASP A 29 -11.01 13.37 -4.76
N LEU A 30 -12.00 14.23 -4.51
CA LEU A 30 -13.31 13.81 -4.06
C LEU A 30 -14.11 13.14 -5.18
N GLN A 31 -14.01 13.66 -6.41
CA GLN A 31 -14.62 13.04 -7.59
C GLN A 31 -14.04 11.64 -7.86
N VAL A 32 -12.72 11.48 -7.75
CA VAL A 32 -12.06 10.18 -7.88
C VAL A 32 -12.53 9.23 -6.78
N THR A 33 -12.54 9.68 -5.53
CA THR A 33 -12.98 8.86 -4.38
C THR A 33 -14.42 8.38 -4.51
N ARG A 34 -15.28 9.17 -5.12
CA ARG A 34 -16.69 8.84 -5.40
C ARG A 34 -16.89 8.04 -6.69
N GLY A 35 -15.81 7.70 -7.41
CA GLY A 35 -15.88 6.95 -8.66
C GLY A 35 -16.53 7.72 -9.84
N GLN A 36 -16.55 9.06 -9.78
CA GLN A 36 -17.14 9.89 -10.84
C GLN A 36 -16.23 10.06 -12.06
N ILE A 37 -14.94 9.74 -11.90
CA ILE A 37 -13.97 9.82 -12.98
C ILE A 37 -13.60 8.40 -13.40
N ALA A 38 -14.08 7.99 -14.57
CA ALA A 38 -13.81 6.66 -15.09
C ALA A 38 -12.30 6.41 -15.23
N GLY A 39 -11.87 5.18 -14.97
CA GLY A 39 -10.46 4.77 -15.06
C GLY A 39 -9.56 5.33 -13.96
N HIS A 40 -10.09 6.03 -12.97
CA HIS A 40 -9.31 6.56 -11.85
C HIS A 40 -9.72 5.86 -10.56
N THR A 41 -8.76 5.32 -9.83
CA THR A 41 -8.98 4.65 -8.54
C THR A 41 -8.09 5.29 -7.47
N PRO A 42 -8.64 5.76 -6.34
CA PRO A 42 -7.84 6.35 -5.28
C PRO A 42 -6.97 5.26 -4.63
N LEU A 43 -5.74 5.62 -4.28
CA LEU A 43 -4.81 4.74 -3.61
C LEU A 43 -4.27 5.42 -2.35
N ASN A 44 -4.35 4.71 -1.23
CA ASN A 44 -3.69 5.06 0.01
C ASN A 44 -2.83 3.89 0.47
N ILE A 45 -1.57 4.16 0.73
CA ILE A 45 -0.60 3.18 1.23
C ILE A 45 -0.11 3.67 2.59
N PHE A 46 -0.20 2.81 3.59
CA PHE A 46 0.28 3.07 4.93
C PHE A 46 1.46 2.16 5.22
N GLY A 47 2.55 2.73 5.70
CA GLY A 47 3.68 1.98 6.22
C GLY A 47 3.92 2.38 7.67
N TYR A 48 4.17 1.39 8.52
CA TYR A 48 4.52 1.61 9.91
C TYR A 48 5.59 0.62 10.32
N GLY A 49 6.57 1.09 11.04
CA GLY A 49 7.66 0.24 11.52
C GLY A 49 8.69 1.03 12.29
N THR A 50 9.79 0.35 12.61
CA THR A 50 10.91 0.93 13.33
C THR A 50 12.16 0.87 12.45
N THR A 51 12.98 1.90 12.46
CA THR A 51 14.32 1.83 11.85
C THR A 51 15.22 0.96 12.72
N GLY A 52 16.29 0.41 12.09
CA GLY A 52 17.39 -0.14 12.88
C GLY A 52 18.15 0.95 13.64
N THR A 53 19.17 0.51 14.40
CA THR A 53 20.08 1.38 15.14
C THR A 53 21.36 1.70 14.38
N THR A 54 21.45 1.35 13.10
CA THR A 54 22.60 1.66 12.25
C THR A 54 22.34 2.93 11.47
N ALA A 55 23.13 3.97 11.74
CA ALA A 55 23.00 5.25 11.03
C ALA A 55 23.16 5.07 9.52
N GLY A 56 22.26 5.68 8.76
CA GLY A 56 22.26 5.64 7.30
C GLY A 56 21.83 4.31 6.66
N LEU A 57 21.52 3.27 7.45
CA LEU A 57 21.02 2.01 6.92
C LEU A 57 19.52 2.14 6.60
N PHE A 58 19.20 2.06 5.32
CA PHE A 58 17.80 2.13 4.85
C PHE A 58 17.10 0.79 5.01
N VAL A 59 15.93 0.82 5.65
CA VAL A 59 15.01 -0.31 5.77
C VAL A 59 13.65 0.06 5.17
N THR A 60 13.00 -0.90 4.50
CA THR A 60 11.63 -0.71 4.00
C THR A 60 10.68 -0.62 5.18
N MET A 61 9.77 0.36 5.17
CA MET A 61 8.79 0.52 6.23
C MET A 61 7.65 -0.48 6.06
N TRP A 62 7.60 -1.45 6.94
CA TRP A 62 6.54 -2.44 7.07
C TRP A 62 6.54 -3.01 8.48
N GLU A 63 5.52 -3.78 8.84
CA GLU A 63 5.32 -4.22 10.22
C GLU A 63 6.46 -5.04 10.81
N ASN A 64 7.22 -5.76 9.99
CA ASN A 64 8.36 -6.56 10.46
C ASN A 64 9.70 -5.81 10.38
N SER A 65 9.69 -4.52 10.10
CA SER A 65 10.88 -3.67 10.14
C SER A 65 11.27 -3.33 11.60
N PRO A 66 12.56 -3.32 11.95
CA PRO A 66 13.74 -3.56 11.11
C PRO A 66 14.23 -5.01 11.13
N SER A 67 13.51 -5.91 11.79
CA SER A 67 13.94 -7.30 12.02
C SER A 67 14.19 -8.03 10.71
N THR A 68 13.36 -7.73 9.70
CA THR A 68 13.46 -8.32 8.37
C THR A 68 13.35 -7.24 7.29
N ASN A 69 14.29 -7.22 6.34
CA ASN A 69 14.14 -6.41 5.14
C ASN A 69 13.06 -7.01 4.23
N TYR A 70 12.20 -6.15 3.72
CA TYR A 70 11.17 -6.57 2.77
C TYR A 70 11.81 -7.09 1.48
N VAL A 71 11.36 -8.24 1.03
CA VAL A 71 11.77 -8.86 -0.24
C VAL A 71 10.54 -9.18 -1.08
N PHE A 72 10.63 -8.91 -2.38
CA PHE A 72 9.60 -9.34 -3.32
C PHE A 72 9.77 -10.83 -3.64
N LEU A 73 8.67 -11.50 -4.01
CA LEU A 73 8.73 -12.84 -4.56
C LEU A 73 9.65 -12.88 -5.80
N THR A 74 10.46 -13.91 -5.89
CA THR A 74 11.38 -14.15 -7.02
C THR A 74 10.75 -14.99 -8.13
N SER A 75 9.64 -15.64 -7.83
CA SER A 75 8.79 -16.39 -8.77
C SER A 75 7.34 -16.39 -8.27
N PRO A 76 6.34 -16.53 -9.16
CA PRO A 76 4.95 -16.68 -8.75
C PRO A 76 4.79 -17.92 -7.87
N ALA A 77 4.09 -17.78 -6.74
CA ALA A 77 3.90 -18.86 -5.79
C ALA A 77 2.52 -18.78 -5.10
N GLN A 78 2.04 -19.96 -4.67
CA GLN A 78 1.02 -20.01 -3.62
C GLN A 78 1.69 -19.72 -2.29
N LEU A 79 0.98 -19.01 -1.42
CA LEU A 79 1.48 -18.55 -0.14
C LEU A 79 0.69 -19.18 1.00
N TYR A 80 1.18 -19.02 2.21
CA TYR A 80 0.55 -19.55 3.41
C TYR A 80 0.18 -18.41 4.35
N LEU A 81 -1.09 -18.39 4.75
CA LEU A 81 -1.63 -17.43 5.71
C LEU A 81 -1.66 -18.07 7.11
N ALA A 82 -0.91 -17.52 8.04
CA ALA A 82 -0.78 -18.05 9.40
C ALA A 82 -1.14 -16.99 10.45
N SER A 83 -1.58 -17.44 11.62
CA SER A 83 -1.71 -16.61 12.84
C SER A 83 -0.83 -17.16 13.95
N THR A 84 -0.34 -16.27 14.83
CA THR A 84 0.36 -16.66 16.06
C THR A 84 -0.58 -17.22 17.12
N VAL A 85 -1.90 -17.01 17.00
CA VAL A 85 -2.94 -17.51 17.89
C VAL A 85 -3.82 -18.52 17.15
N GLY A 86 -3.60 -19.82 17.35
CA GLY A 86 -4.28 -20.88 16.61
C GLY A 86 -5.81 -20.86 16.73
N ALA A 87 -6.36 -21.62 17.70
CA ALA A 87 -7.81 -21.83 17.83
C ALA A 87 -8.62 -20.55 18.05
N GLY A 88 -8.03 -19.54 18.71
CA GLY A 88 -8.69 -18.25 18.97
C GLY A 88 -8.97 -17.43 17.71
N ASP A 89 -8.13 -17.59 16.69
CA ASP A 89 -8.25 -16.85 15.41
C ASP A 89 -8.84 -17.72 14.29
N SER A 90 -9.14 -19.01 14.59
CA SER A 90 -9.65 -19.95 13.60
C SER A 90 -10.95 -19.46 12.96
N GLY A 91 -11.00 -19.49 11.63
CA GLY A 91 -12.14 -19.04 10.86
C GLY A 91 -12.21 -17.54 10.62
N ALA A 92 -11.30 -16.73 11.18
CA ALA A 92 -11.21 -15.31 10.83
C ALA A 92 -10.86 -15.17 9.35
N LEU A 93 -11.60 -14.33 8.64
CA LEU A 93 -11.48 -14.15 7.19
C LEU A 93 -10.51 -13.03 6.88
N ILE A 94 -9.50 -13.32 6.07
CA ILE A 94 -8.48 -12.38 5.62
C ILE A 94 -8.57 -12.22 4.11
N VAL A 95 -8.65 -10.98 3.65
CA VAL A 95 -8.55 -10.62 2.24
C VAL A 95 -7.07 -10.50 1.89
N ILE A 96 -6.64 -11.22 0.87
CA ILE A 96 -5.30 -11.12 0.29
C ILE A 96 -5.44 -10.42 -1.05
N SER A 97 -4.74 -9.31 -1.24
CA SER A 97 -4.75 -8.54 -2.48
C SER A 97 -3.35 -8.45 -3.05
N GLY A 98 -3.20 -8.80 -4.31
CA GLY A 98 -1.91 -8.84 -4.99
C GLY A 98 -2.06 -8.92 -6.50
N LEU A 99 -1.00 -9.37 -7.15
CA LEU A 99 -0.91 -9.45 -8.60
C LEU A 99 -0.47 -10.86 -9.01
N ASP A 100 -1.01 -11.34 -10.14
CA ASP A 100 -0.56 -12.57 -10.80
C ASP A 100 0.77 -12.36 -11.55
N SER A 101 1.24 -13.39 -12.26
CA SER A 101 2.49 -13.35 -13.06
C SER A 101 2.45 -12.34 -14.21
N ASN A 102 1.28 -11.90 -14.63
CA ASN A 102 1.09 -10.88 -15.68
C ASN A 102 0.81 -9.49 -15.08
N TYR A 103 0.99 -9.32 -13.77
CA TYR A 103 0.67 -8.11 -13.02
C TYR A 103 -0.83 -7.75 -13.02
N ASN A 104 -1.72 -8.68 -13.37
CA ASN A 104 -3.16 -8.44 -13.23
C ASN A 104 -3.55 -8.50 -11.76
N PRO A 105 -4.45 -7.60 -11.30
CA PRO A 105 -4.95 -7.64 -9.93
C PRO A 105 -5.70 -8.94 -9.64
N ILE A 106 -5.31 -9.59 -8.55
CA ILE A 106 -6.00 -10.76 -8.01
C ILE A 106 -6.26 -10.59 -6.52
N SER A 107 -7.36 -11.14 -6.06
CA SER A 107 -7.70 -11.14 -4.64
C SER A 107 -8.42 -12.43 -4.27
N GLU A 108 -8.23 -12.89 -3.04
CA GLU A 108 -9.01 -13.97 -2.44
C GLU A 108 -9.29 -13.70 -0.97
N VAL A 109 -10.31 -14.35 -0.45
CA VAL A 109 -10.63 -14.37 0.98
C VAL A 109 -10.27 -15.75 1.51
N LEU A 110 -9.42 -15.79 2.51
CA LEU A 110 -8.95 -17.03 3.12
C LEU A 110 -9.23 -17.03 4.61
N ALA A 111 -9.75 -18.15 5.12
CA ALA A 111 -9.98 -18.32 6.55
C ALA A 111 -8.69 -18.79 7.24
N LEU A 112 -8.39 -18.20 8.40
CA LEU A 112 -7.28 -18.64 9.26
C LEU A 112 -7.52 -20.05 9.78
N GLY A 113 -6.47 -20.84 9.84
CA GLY A 113 -6.48 -22.18 10.43
C GLY A 113 -6.48 -22.17 11.97
N GLY A 114 -6.80 -23.32 12.55
CA GLY A 114 -6.90 -23.48 14.02
C GLY A 114 -5.58 -23.82 14.72
N THR A 115 -4.46 -23.91 14.01
CA THR A 115 -3.14 -24.23 14.58
C THR A 115 -2.22 -23.03 14.54
N ALA A 116 -1.76 -22.60 15.71
CA ALA A 116 -0.82 -21.47 15.82
C ALA A 116 0.45 -21.73 14.99
N GLY A 117 0.88 -20.71 14.25
CA GLY A 117 2.09 -20.79 13.44
C GLY A 117 2.03 -21.75 12.26
N THR A 118 0.86 -22.31 11.93
CA THR A 118 0.67 -23.17 10.77
C THR A 118 -0.21 -22.46 9.75
N GLY A 119 0.33 -22.25 8.55
CA GLY A 119 -0.37 -21.50 7.50
C GLY A 119 -1.34 -22.35 6.70
N VAL A 120 -2.44 -21.72 6.29
CA VAL A 120 -3.38 -22.23 5.29
C VAL A 120 -2.93 -21.73 3.92
N ILE A 121 -2.84 -22.64 2.94
CA ILE A 121 -2.35 -22.32 1.60
C ILE A 121 -3.39 -21.51 0.81
N THR A 122 -2.93 -20.51 0.05
CA THR A 122 -3.77 -19.73 -0.88
C THR A 122 -4.20 -20.59 -2.07
N ALA A 123 -5.41 -20.37 -2.57
CA ALA A 123 -5.87 -21.01 -3.81
C ALA A 123 -5.21 -20.37 -5.04
N LYS A 124 -4.93 -19.06 -4.97
CA LYS A 124 -4.32 -18.30 -6.06
C LYS A 124 -2.79 -18.28 -5.96
N THR A 125 -2.16 -18.09 -7.09
CA THR A 125 -0.71 -17.91 -7.23
C THR A 125 -0.39 -16.44 -7.37
N TYR A 126 0.42 -15.91 -6.47
CA TYR A 126 0.80 -14.51 -6.42
C TYR A 126 2.22 -14.28 -6.94
N TRP A 127 2.40 -13.22 -7.69
CA TRP A 127 3.71 -12.68 -8.07
C TRP A 127 4.09 -11.49 -7.18
N ARG A 128 3.08 -10.72 -6.75
CA ARG A 128 3.25 -9.57 -5.84
C ARG A 128 2.12 -9.52 -4.84
N ILE A 129 2.45 -9.08 -3.63
CA ILE A 129 1.46 -8.80 -2.59
C ILE A 129 1.45 -7.29 -2.38
N ASN A 130 0.27 -6.69 -2.51
CA ASN A 130 0.07 -5.27 -2.27
C ASN A 130 -0.55 -4.99 -0.90
N ASN A 131 -1.35 -5.90 -0.37
CA ASN A 131 -2.01 -5.73 0.92
C ASN A 131 -2.61 -7.04 1.42
N ILE A 132 -2.72 -7.20 2.75
CA ILE A 132 -3.64 -8.12 3.41
C ILE A 132 -4.48 -7.35 4.41
N SER A 133 -5.75 -7.72 4.58
CA SER A 133 -6.67 -7.07 5.52
C SER A 133 -7.67 -8.03 6.11
N VAL A 134 -8.11 -7.74 7.33
CA VAL A 134 -9.23 -8.46 7.95
C VAL A 134 -10.51 -8.15 7.19
N SER A 135 -11.22 -9.16 6.74
CA SER A 135 -12.47 -9.00 6.00
C SER A 135 -13.57 -8.41 6.88
N LEU A 136 -14.33 -7.47 6.33
CA LEU A 136 -15.52 -6.95 7.01
C LEU A 136 -16.61 -8.01 7.23
N ALA A 137 -16.56 -9.12 6.48
CA ALA A 137 -17.49 -10.24 6.61
C ALA A 137 -17.07 -11.24 7.69
N THR A 138 -15.90 -11.07 8.34
CA THR A 138 -15.50 -11.97 9.43
C THR A 138 -16.37 -11.82 10.66
N THR A 139 -16.69 -12.93 11.29
CA THR A 139 -17.38 -12.98 12.59
C THR A 139 -16.42 -13.23 13.74
N VAL A 140 -15.15 -13.53 13.44
CA VAL A 140 -14.08 -13.77 14.40
C VAL A 140 -13.12 -12.58 14.36
N GLN A 141 -12.94 -11.91 15.50
CA GLN A 141 -11.92 -10.86 15.62
C GLN A 141 -10.58 -11.50 15.91
N PRO A 142 -9.59 -11.41 14.99
CA PRO A 142 -8.27 -11.96 15.25
C PRO A 142 -7.57 -11.22 16.39
N THR A 143 -6.80 -11.96 17.17
CA THR A 143 -6.03 -11.45 18.31
C THR A 143 -4.53 -11.70 18.18
N GLY A 144 -4.13 -12.52 17.22
CA GLY A 144 -2.73 -12.81 16.90
C GLY A 144 -2.16 -11.94 15.79
N THR A 145 -0.84 -11.94 15.65
CA THR A 145 -0.16 -11.46 14.46
C THR A 145 -0.47 -12.39 13.30
N ILE A 146 -0.89 -11.83 12.17
CA ILE A 146 -1.22 -12.56 10.95
C ILE A 146 -0.12 -12.35 9.94
N THR A 147 0.43 -13.43 9.38
CA THR A 147 1.51 -13.38 8.38
C THR A 147 1.10 -14.08 7.10
N LEU A 148 1.53 -13.53 5.97
CA LEU A 148 1.48 -14.16 4.66
C LEU A 148 2.92 -14.50 4.25
N GLN A 149 3.22 -15.79 4.05
CA GLN A 149 4.59 -16.32 3.98
C GLN A 149 4.75 -17.43 2.94
N ASN A 150 6.01 -17.82 2.66
CA ASN A 150 6.33 -18.77 1.60
C ASN A 150 6.15 -20.26 1.98
N GLN A 151 5.92 -20.57 3.24
CA GLN A 151 5.79 -21.95 3.72
C GLN A 151 4.79 -22.08 4.87
N ALA A 152 4.31 -23.30 5.12
CA ALA A 152 3.28 -23.57 6.12
C ALA A 152 3.75 -23.23 7.56
N ALA A 153 4.97 -23.60 7.92
CA ALA A 153 5.53 -23.31 9.25
C ALA A 153 6.09 -21.89 9.28
N THR A 154 5.85 -21.15 10.37
CA THR A 154 6.37 -19.77 10.52
C THR A 154 7.87 -19.75 10.81
N SER A 155 8.42 -20.80 11.39
CA SER A 155 9.87 -20.87 11.66
C SER A 155 10.68 -20.93 10.37
N GLY A 156 11.51 -19.92 10.14
CA GLY A 156 12.36 -19.81 8.95
C GLY A 156 11.60 -19.38 7.68
N ALA A 157 10.34 -18.98 7.79
CA ALA A 157 9.56 -18.47 6.68
C ALA A 157 10.05 -17.10 6.21
N VAL A 158 9.91 -16.86 4.90
CA VAL A 158 10.00 -15.51 4.32
C VAL A 158 8.59 -14.93 4.28
N GLU A 159 8.42 -13.80 4.94
CA GLU A 159 7.14 -13.11 5.05
C GLU A 159 7.03 -12.03 3.96
N TYR A 160 5.84 -11.90 3.39
CA TYR A 160 5.52 -10.94 2.32
C TYR A 160 4.47 -9.90 2.73
N ALA A 161 3.72 -10.16 3.78
CA ALA A 161 2.84 -9.20 4.42
C ALA A 161 2.54 -9.64 5.85
N GLN A 162 2.26 -8.67 6.73
CA GLN A 162 1.94 -8.93 8.12
C GLN A 162 0.86 -7.96 8.60
N ILE A 163 -0.02 -8.43 9.48
CA ILE A 163 -0.91 -7.60 10.28
C ILE A 163 -0.49 -7.76 11.73
N ASN A 164 0.02 -6.70 12.32
CA ASN A 164 0.42 -6.70 13.73
C ASN A 164 -0.77 -6.61 14.67
N THR A 165 -0.50 -6.84 15.94
CA THR A 165 -1.45 -6.64 17.02
C THR A 165 -1.30 -5.27 17.66
N THR A 166 -2.37 -4.81 18.30
CA THR A 166 -2.39 -3.62 19.14
C THR A 166 -3.24 -3.90 20.39
N THR A 167 -3.13 -3.04 21.39
CA THR A 167 -3.99 -3.12 22.58
C THR A 167 -5.15 -2.13 22.44
N TYR A 168 -6.36 -2.63 22.50
CA TYR A 168 -7.59 -1.84 22.52
C TYR A 168 -8.44 -2.22 23.73
N ASN A 169 -8.77 -1.26 24.58
CA ASN A 169 -9.51 -1.46 25.82
C ASN A 169 -8.95 -2.59 26.72
N GLY A 170 -7.62 -2.69 26.81
CA GLY A 170 -6.96 -3.72 27.60
C GLY A 170 -6.91 -5.11 26.96
N SER A 171 -7.44 -5.29 25.77
CA SER A 171 -7.40 -6.54 25.02
C SER A 171 -6.44 -6.43 23.83
N THR A 172 -5.70 -7.51 23.54
CA THR A 172 -4.90 -7.60 22.32
C THR A 172 -5.82 -7.93 21.15
N VAL A 173 -5.71 -7.16 20.07
CA VAL A 173 -6.43 -7.35 18.82
C VAL A 173 -5.48 -7.17 17.64
N SER A 174 -5.73 -7.87 16.54
CA SER A 174 -5.02 -7.60 15.30
C SER A 174 -5.44 -6.24 14.71
N LEU A 175 -4.49 -5.54 14.10
CA LEU A 175 -4.82 -4.40 13.24
C LEU A 175 -5.68 -4.87 12.07
N GLY A 176 -6.52 -3.99 11.54
CA GLY A 176 -7.44 -4.38 10.47
C GLY A 176 -6.78 -4.57 9.10
N VAL A 177 -5.54 -4.12 8.94
CA VAL A 177 -4.84 -4.07 7.64
C VAL A 177 -3.34 -4.11 7.84
N SER A 178 -2.62 -4.68 6.87
CA SER A 178 -1.16 -4.60 6.81
C SER A 178 -0.71 -3.16 6.57
N GLN A 179 0.32 -2.75 7.30
CA GLN A 179 0.89 -1.40 7.22
C GLN A 179 2.26 -1.48 6.55
N MET A 180 2.24 -1.76 5.26
CA MET A 180 3.45 -1.94 4.47
C MET A 180 3.60 -0.86 3.40
N ALA A 181 4.70 -0.09 3.48
CA ALA A 181 5.03 0.93 2.49
C ALA A 181 5.70 0.30 1.26
N VAL A 182 4.97 -0.60 0.62
CA VAL A 182 5.36 -1.32 -0.59
C VAL A 182 4.17 -1.40 -1.52
N TYR A 183 4.40 -1.23 -2.79
CA TYR A 183 3.35 -1.35 -3.78
C TYR A 183 3.90 -1.73 -5.15
N THR A 184 3.21 -2.61 -5.85
CA THR A 184 3.48 -2.90 -7.26
C THR A 184 2.32 -2.41 -8.10
N VAL A 185 2.65 -1.66 -9.14
CA VAL A 185 1.64 -1.07 -10.04
C VAL A 185 1.05 -2.17 -10.93
N PRO A 186 -0.28 -2.35 -10.93
CA PRO A 186 -0.94 -3.36 -11.75
C PRO A 186 -0.74 -3.14 -13.25
N ALA A 187 -0.89 -4.22 -14.03
CA ALA A 187 -0.93 -4.16 -15.49
C ALA A 187 -1.97 -3.14 -15.97
N ASN A 188 -1.67 -2.51 -17.09
CA ASN A 188 -2.54 -1.51 -17.72
C ASN A 188 -2.92 -0.31 -16.82
N ASN A 189 -2.09 -0.03 -15.81
CA ASN A 189 -2.28 1.13 -14.95
C ASN A 189 -1.01 1.97 -14.86
N THR A 190 -1.20 3.25 -14.57
CA THR A 190 -0.15 4.17 -14.15
C THR A 190 -0.49 4.68 -12.76
N LEU A 191 0.44 4.56 -11.82
CA LEU A 191 0.29 5.14 -10.49
C LEU A 191 0.82 6.57 -10.49
N GLN A 192 -0.03 7.51 -10.11
CA GLN A 192 0.33 8.92 -9.91
C GLN A 192 0.35 9.23 -8.42
N LEU A 193 1.53 9.47 -7.85
CA LEU A 193 1.67 9.87 -6.45
C LEU A 193 1.44 11.36 -6.29
N THR A 194 0.45 11.73 -5.49
CA THR A 194 0.05 13.13 -5.25
C THR A 194 0.51 13.64 -3.89
N ARG A 195 0.57 12.77 -2.88
CA ARG A 195 0.89 13.15 -1.51
C ARG A 195 1.80 12.12 -0.84
N PHE A 196 2.71 12.61 -0.05
CA PHE A 196 3.52 11.83 0.87
C PHE A 196 3.59 12.53 2.23
N THR A 197 3.32 11.79 3.28
CA THR A 197 3.47 12.26 4.66
C THR A 197 4.23 11.20 5.45
N ALA A 198 5.23 11.60 6.20
CA ALA A 198 5.93 10.74 7.15
C ALA A 198 6.04 11.42 8.51
N ASN A 199 5.88 10.64 9.56
CA ASN A 199 6.09 11.07 10.93
C ASN A 199 7.15 10.16 11.56
N SER A 200 8.07 10.73 12.33
CA SER A 200 9.05 9.97 13.07
C SER A 200 9.07 10.39 14.53
N SER A 201 9.26 9.43 15.42
CA SER A 201 9.56 9.68 16.82
C SER A 201 10.81 8.92 17.23
N PHE A 202 11.70 9.59 17.94
CA PHE A 202 12.93 9.00 18.49
C PHE A 202 12.75 8.72 19.97
N THR A 203 13.35 7.64 20.44
CA THR A 203 13.47 7.38 21.87
C THR A 203 14.68 8.19 22.39
N GLY A 204 14.41 9.25 23.14
CA GLY A 204 15.45 10.11 23.71
C GLY A 204 15.49 11.53 23.12
N ASN A 205 16.21 12.39 23.80
CA ASN A 205 16.23 13.84 23.57
C ASN A 205 17.42 14.24 22.69
N THR A 206 17.50 13.76 21.47
CA THR A 206 18.61 14.06 20.56
C THR A 206 18.13 14.75 19.31
N ALA A 207 18.94 15.66 18.76
CA ALA A 207 18.70 16.35 17.50
C ALA A 207 18.91 15.39 16.29
N ASN A 208 18.22 14.24 16.33
CA ASN A 208 18.28 13.25 15.29
C ASN A 208 17.26 13.55 14.19
N TYR A 209 17.60 13.20 12.98
CA TYR A 209 16.68 13.24 11.86
C TYR A 209 16.58 11.85 11.22
N THR A 210 15.56 11.69 10.43
CA THR A 210 15.34 10.51 9.63
C THR A 210 15.54 10.86 8.16
N THR A 211 16.19 10.00 7.42
CA THR A 211 16.25 10.15 5.97
C THR A 211 15.29 9.18 5.33
N TYR A 212 14.42 9.71 4.52
CA TYR A 212 13.46 8.98 3.72
C TYR A 212 13.94 8.86 2.28
N ARG A 213 13.64 7.73 1.65
CA ARG A 213 13.77 7.57 0.20
C ARG A 213 12.67 6.67 -0.37
N ALA A 214 12.27 6.93 -1.60
CA ALA A 214 11.50 6.02 -2.42
C ALA A 214 12.43 5.33 -3.42
N VAL A 215 12.38 4.00 -3.46
CA VAL A 215 13.12 3.19 -4.42
C VAL A 215 12.12 2.54 -5.35
N ALA A 216 12.24 2.81 -6.64
CA ALA A 216 11.45 2.17 -7.66
C ALA A 216 12.29 1.16 -8.43
N GLN A 217 11.74 -0.01 -8.65
CA GLN A 217 12.31 -1.08 -9.46
C GLN A 217 11.41 -1.28 -10.67
N PHE A 218 11.93 -0.92 -11.83
CA PHE A 218 11.19 -0.99 -13.09
C PHE A 218 11.40 -2.34 -13.77
N PRO A 219 10.37 -2.94 -14.38
CA PRO A 219 10.57 -4.09 -15.23
C PRO A 219 11.46 -3.70 -16.42
N SER A 220 12.47 -4.50 -16.70
CA SER A 220 13.31 -4.27 -17.86
C SER A 220 12.54 -4.64 -19.13
N VAL A 221 12.10 -3.66 -19.90
CA VAL A 221 11.47 -3.86 -21.22
C VAL A 221 12.46 -4.35 -22.28
N LEU A 222 13.76 -4.35 -22.00
CA LEU A 222 14.81 -4.62 -22.98
C LEU A 222 15.49 -5.99 -22.82
N ASN A 223 15.16 -6.76 -21.78
CA ASN A 223 15.78 -8.05 -21.55
C ASN A 223 14.76 -9.07 -21.02
N SER A 224 14.68 -10.21 -21.69
CA SER A 224 13.85 -11.35 -21.30
C SER A 224 14.31 -12.05 -20.01
N SER A 225 15.44 -11.68 -19.45
CA SER A 225 15.83 -12.00 -18.08
C SER A 225 15.41 -10.85 -17.16
N ALA A 226 14.64 -11.14 -16.12
CA ALA A 226 14.00 -10.20 -15.22
C ALA A 226 15.00 -9.34 -14.40
N THR A 227 15.83 -8.56 -15.07
CA THR A 227 16.75 -7.62 -14.43
C THR A 227 16.02 -6.30 -14.24
N PHE A 228 15.55 -6.08 -13.04
CA PHE A 228 14.92 -4.83 -12.67
C PHE A 228 15.95 -3.73 -12.51
N ILE A 229 15.64 -2.53 -12.99
CA ILE A 229 16.47 -1.34 -12.78
C ILE A 229 15.96 -0.64 -11.53
N LYS A 230 16.77 -0.66 -10.46
CA LYS A 230 16.47 0.07 -9.22
C LYS A 230 16.89 1.52 -9.34
N ARG A 231 16.00 2.45 -8.96
CA ARG A 231 16.29 3.88 -8.89
C ARG A 231 15.83 4.46 -7.56
N VAL A 232 16.67 5.30 -6.96
CA VAL A 232 16.21 6.19 -5.90
C VAL A 232 15.50 7.36 -6.59
N VAL A 233 14.21 7.48 -6.32
CA VAL A 233 13.36 8.47 -7.00
C VAL A 233 13.27 9.76 -6.20
N LEU A 234 13.32 9.64 -4.87
CA LEU A 234 13.27 10.76 -3.94
C LEU A 234 14.04 10.38 -2.69
N GLN A 235 14.81 11.31 -2.17
CA GLN A 235 15.46 11.19 -0.86
C GLN A 235 15.44 12.55 -0.16
N SER A 236 15.06 12.57 1.11
CA SER A 236 15.03 13.79 1.91
C SER A 236 15.20 13.49 3.39
N PRO A 237 15.98 14.27 4.12
CA PRO A 237 15.99 14.24 5.59
C PRO A 237 14.76 14.94 6.14
N PHE A 238 14.28 14.52 7.29
CA PHE A 238 13.21 15.19 8.03
C PHE A 238 13.35 14.96 9.54
N VAL A 239 12.82 15.90 10.31
CA VAL A 239 12.72 15.86 11.77
C VAL A 239 11.26 15.81 12.13
N GLN A 240 10.83 14.82 12.89
CA GLN A 240 9.47 14.61 13.38
C GLN A 240 8.40 14.46 12.29
N GLN A 241 8.21 15.43 11.41
CA GLN A 241 7.18 15.38 10.37
C GLN A 241 7.72 15.83 9.03
N TYR A 242 7.28 15.13 7.99
CA TYR A 242 7.55 15.46 6.60
C TYR A 242 6.25 15.36 5.80
N ASN A 243 5.90 16.40 5.06
CA ASN A 243 4.72 16.41 4.22
C ASN A 243 5.06 17.04 2.87
N ILE A 244 4.81 16.29 1.80
CA ILE A 244 4.90 16.80 0.43
C ILE A 244 3.55 16.58 -0.25
N GLN A 245 3.01 17.65 -0.77
CA GLN A 245 1.96 17.63 -1.77
C GLN A 245 2.56 18.05 -3.11
N ARG A 246 2.34 17.27 -4.15
CA ARG A 246 2.90 17.55 -5.47
C ARG A 246 1.86 18.16 -6.38
N THR A 247 2.20 19.28 -6.98
CA THR A 247 1.40 19.90 -8.03
C THR A 247 1.44 19.05 -9.31
N PHE A 248 2.61 18.45 -9.60
CA PHE A 248 2.78 17.47 -10.68
C PHE A 248 3.09 16.10 -10.07
N PRO A 249 2.17 15.15 -10.18
CA PRO A 249 2.35 13.82 -9.62
C PRO A 249 3.59 13.11 -10.19
N PHE A 250 4.21 12.28 -9.36
CA PHE A 250 5.25 11.36 -9.82
C PHE A 250 4.58 10.10 -10.37
N ALA A 251 4.86 9.75 -11.62
CA ALA A 251 4.23 8.63 -12.32
C ALA A 251 5.10 7.36 -12.28
N TYR A 252 4.48 6.24 -11.94
CA TYR A 252 5.06 4.91 -12.03
C TYR A 252 4.24 4.05 -13.00
N LEU A 253 4.92 3.44 -13.95
CA LEU A 253 4.30 2.60 -14.98
C LEU A 253 3.93 1.22 -14.43
N ALA A 254 3.08 0.50 -15.17
CA ALA A 254 2.69 -0.88 -14.88
C ALA A 254 3.91 -1.78 -14.60
N GLY A 255 3.78 -2.69 -13.63
CA GLY A 255 4.82 -3.62 -13.23
C GLY A 255 5.96 -3.01 -12.39
N THR A 256 5.91 -1.70 -12.10
CA THR A 256 6.91 -1.06 -11.24
C THR A 256 6.70 -1.46 -9.79
N ASP A 257 7.73 -2.01 -9.15
CA ASP A 257 7.79 -2.23 -7.72
C ASP A 257 8.29 -0.97 -7.01
N VAL A 258 7.57 -0.45 -6.04
CA VAL A 258 7.96 0.73 -5.25
C VAL A 258 8.08 0.35 -3.80
N GLN A 259 9.20 0.75 -3.18
CA GLN A 259 9.44 0.62 -1.74
C GLN A 259 9.75 1.99 -1.14
N TRP A 260 9.13 2.30 -0.02
CA TRP A 260 9.48 3.48 0.76
C TRP A 260 10.33 3.04 1.95
N GLN A 261 11.53 3.59 1.99
CA GLN A 261 12.59 3.20 2.92
C GLN A 261 12.98 4.38 3.79
N ILE A 262 13.37 4.06 5.02
CA ILE A 262 13.80 5.03 6.03
C ILE A 262 15.14 4.60 6.61
N ALA A 263 15.98 5.58 6.90
CA ALA A 263 17.22 5.40 7.65
C ALA A 263 17.31 6.41 8.79
N PRO A 264 17.75 6.01 9.99
CA PRO A 264 18.04 6.96 11.06
C PRO A 264 19.38 7.68 10.79
N SER A 265 19.51 8.91 11.25
CA SER A 265 20.76 9.68 11.16
C SER A 265 21.81 9.27 12.20
N ALA A 266 21.40 8.57 13.24
CA ALA A 266 22.22 8.16 14.37
C ALA A 266 21.93 6.71 14.76
N THR A 267 22.64 6.21 15.77
CA THR A 267 22.50 4.85 16.32
C THR A 267 21.26 4.67 17.21
N THR A 268 20.28 5.54 17.08
CA THR A 268 19.01 5.48 17.81
C THR A 268 17.88 5.12 16.84
N ALA A 269 17.13 4.09 17.17
CA ALA A 269 15.98 3.69 16.39
C ALA A 269 14.89 4.78 16.42
N ALA A 270 14.21 4.95 15.31
CA ALA A 270 13.03 5.78 15.19
C ALA A 270 11.81 4.92 14.84
N THR A 271 10.69 5.18 15.49
CA THR A 271 9.40 4.67 15.05
C THR A 271 8.86 5.60 13.97
N VAL A 272 8.46 5.06 12.83
CA VAL A 272 8.06 5.84 11.65
C VAL A 272 6.71 5.36 11.12
N GLY A 273 5.82 6.32 10.90
CA GLY A 273 4.59 6.12 10.15
C GLY A 273 4.67 6.85 8.81
N ILE A 274 4.25 6.20 7.74
CA ILE A 274 4.22 6.75 6.38
C ILE A 274 2.80 6.66 5.84
N ASN A 275 2.34 7.74 5.22
CA ASN A 275 1.09 7.77 4.47
C ASN A 275 1.35 8.33 3.07
N ILE A 276 0.98 7.56 2.07
CA ILE A 276 1.19 7.88 0.66
C ILE A 276 -0.17 7.88 -0.02
N GLY A 277 -0.50 9.03 -0.62
CA GLY A 277 -1.72 9.19 -1.41
C GLY A 277 -1.39 9.24 -2.90
N GLY A 278 -2.23 8.61 -3.70
CA GLY A 278 -2.08 8.59 -5.15
C GLY A 278 -3.37 8.20 -5.86
N VAL A 279 -3.28 8.16 -7.16
CA VAL A 279 -4.36 7.72 -8.05
C VAL A 279 -3.79 6.70 -9.02
N LEU A 280 -4.45 5.55 -9.12
CA LEU A 280 -4.24 4.61 -10.22
C LEU A 280 -5.08 5.07 -11.40
N ILE A 281 -4.44 5.25 -12.53
CA ILE A 281 -5.08 5.64 -13.79
C ILE A 281 -4.98 4.45 -14.73
N ALA A 282 -6.14 3.94 -15.16
CA ALA A 282 -6.18 2.91 -16.19
C ALA A 282 -5.64 3.51 -17.50
N ASN A 283 -4.62 2.88 -18.07
CA ASN A 283 -4.10 3.26 -19.37
C ASN A 283 -5.19 2.91 -20.39
N SER A 284 -5.78 3.92 -21.04
CA SER A 284 -6.72 3.66 -22.13
C SER A 284 -6.00 2.82 -23.17
N THR A 285 -6.55 1.67 -23.50
CA THR A 285 -6.27 1.03 -24.76
C THR A 285 -7.02 1.83 -25.82
N ASP A 286 -6.58 3.04 -26.10
CA ASP A 286 -7.00 3.74 -27.30
C ASP A 286 -6.51 2.91 -28.48
N VAL A 287 -7.37 1.99 -28.86
CA VAL A 287 -7.33 1.38 -30.17
C VAL A 287 -7.56 2.55 -31.11
N GLY A 288 -6.49 2.94 -31.77
CA GLY A 288 -6.47 4.11 -32.62
C GLY A 288 -7.75 4.23 -33.42
N SER A 289 -8.33 5.39 -33.37
CA SER A 289 -9.28 5.84 -34.36
C SER A 289 -8.63 5.70 -35.73
N THR A 290 -9.05 4.71 -36.46
CA THR A 290 -8.84 4.62 -37.91
C THR A 290 -9.53 5.80 -38.60
#